data_ade933792c81f39d1c4cab63b287684a
#
_entry.id   ade933792c81f39d1c4cab63b287684a
#
_cell.length_a   1.000
_cell.length_b   1.000
_cell.length_c   1.000
_cell.angle_alpha   90.00
_cell.angle_beta   90.00
_cell.angle_gamma   90.00
#
_symmetry.space_group_name_H-M   'P 1'
#
loop_
_entity.id
_entity.type
_entity.pdbx_description
1 polymer ?
#
loop_
_entity_poly.entity_id
_entity_poly.type
_entity_poly.pdbx_seq_one_letter_code
_entity_poly.pdbx_strand_id
1 'polypeptide(L)'
;VELYVGKNAKLRYSTIENWSKNMYNLNTKRAIVEEGGTIEWVSGSFGSHVSYLYPMSILKGDDSRMEFTGITFAGEGQNLDTGAKVVHTGKRTSSYVNTKSISKDGGISTFRSSVQIGKQASGSKASVSCQSLMLDDISRSDTVPAMDIRTRDANVGHEAKIGRISDEAVFYLMSRGISEEDARAMIVSGFADDVSKELPLEYAVEMNNLIQLEMKGSIG
;
A
#
# COMPACT_ATOMS: atom_id res chain seq x y z
N VAL A 1 6.04 7.68 14.73
CA VAL A 1 5.23 8.86 14.40
C VAL A 1 3.87 8.73 15.06
N GLU A 2 3.39 9.81 15.70
CA GLU A 2 2.05 9.90 16.26
C GLU A 2 1.35 11.13 15.70
N LEU A 3 0.14 10.95 15.17
CA LEU A 3 -0.66 11.98 14.53
C LEU A 3 -1.99 12.14 15.25
N TYR A 4 -2.42 13.38 15.41
CA TYR A 4 -3.69 13.72 16.02
C TYR A 4 -4.49 14.57 15.03
N VAL A 5 -5.60 14.04 14.54
CA VAL A 5 -6.49 14.71 13.60
C VAL A 5 -7.69 15.20 14.35
N GLY A 6 -7.79 16.53 14.51
CA GLY A 6 -8.89 17.17 15.25
C GLY A 6 -10.22 17.07 14.52
N LYS A 7 -11.27 17.55 15.19
CA LYS A 7 -12.64 17.57 14.67
C LYS A 7 -12.71 18.29 13.32
N ASN A 8 -13.32 17.63 12.31
CA ASN A 8 -13.48 18.12 10.93
C ASN A 8 -12.16 18.51 10.24
N ALA A 9 -11.02 18.13 10.79
CA ALA A 9 -9.72 18.38 10.16
C ALA A 9 -9.37 17.28 9.15
N LYS A 10 -8.53 17.64 8.20
CA LYS A 10 -7.96 16.69 7.24
C LYS A 10 -6.42 16.75 7.32
N LEU A 11 -5.79 15.59 7.45
CA LEU A 11 -4.35 15.44 7.43
C LEU A 11 -3.96 14.39 6.39
N ARG A 12 -3.07 14.73 5.46
CA ARG A 12 -2.40 13.79 4.59
C ARG A 12 -0.95 13.62 5.05
N TYR A 13 -0.53 12.36 5.21
CA TYR A 13 0.82 12.00 5.57
C TYR A 13 1.42 11.12 4.47
N SER A 14 2.33 11.69 3.68
CA SER A 14 2.97 11.02 2.55
C SER A 14 4.41 10.65 2.88
N THR A 15 4.83 9.43 2.54
CA THR A 15 6.21 8.97 2.70
C THR A 15 6.65 8.14 1.49
N ILE A 16 7.87 8.37 1.04
CA ILE A 16 8.61 7.46 0.17
C ILE A 16 9.83 6.98 0.95
N GLU A 17 9.90 5.68 1.17
CA GLU A 17 10.97 5.05 1.93
C GLU A 17 11.87 4.27 0.98
N ASN A 18 13.09 4.76 0.80
CA ASN A 18 14.13 4.15 -0.04
C ASN A 18 15.43 4.05 0.79
N TRP A 19 15.42 3.16 1.77
CA TRP A 19 16.57 2.90 2.61
C TRP A 19 17.56 1.95 1.93
N SER A 20 18.81 1.98 2.36
CA SER A 20 19.84 1.04 1.90
C SER A 20 19.38 -0.43 2.04
N LYS A 21 19.70 -1.27 1.06
CA LYS A 21 19.29 -2.69 1.01
C LYS A 21 19.91 -3.57 2.11
N ASN A 22 20.76 -3.05 2.96
CA ASN A 22 21.27 -3.72 4.17
C ASN A 22 20.59 -3.25 5.47
N MET A 23 19.59 -2.38 5.40
CA MET A 23 18.92 -1.80 6.56
C MET A 23 17.68 -2.60 6.96
N TYR A 24 17.42 -2.64 8.26
CA TYR A 24 16.18 -3.11 8.88
C TYR A 24 15.33 -1.88 9.25
N ASN A 25 14.17 -1.74 8.65
CA ASN A 25 13.26 -0.63 8.88
C ASN A 25 12.01 -1.10 9.66
N LEU A 26 12.05 -0.92 10.96
CA LEU A 26 11.00 -1.33 11.90
C LEU A 26 10.41 -0.08 12.54
N ASN A 27 9.39 0.51 11.93
CA ASN A 27 8.84 1.75 12.45
C ASN A 27 7.36 1.65 12.82
N THR A 28 6.93 2.51 13.75
CA THR A 28 5.56 2.61 14.21
C THR A 28 5.00 3.97 13.83
N LYS A 29 3.87 3.95 13.11
CA LYS A 29 3.07 5.13 12.76
C LYS A 29 1.65 4.95 13.29
N ARG A 30 1.11 5.95 14.00
CA ARG A 30 -0.24 5.89 14.56
C ARG A 30 -0.96 7.21 14.35
N ALA A 31 -2.28 7.13 14.14
CA ALA A 31 -3.15 8.29 14.10
C ALA A 31 -4.38 8.08 14.99
N ILE A 32 -4.82 9.14 15.67
CA ILE A 32 -6.12 9.23 16.32
C ILE A 32 -6.92 10.27 15.56
N VAL A 33 -8.14 9.90 15.16
CA VAL A 33 -9.01 10.75 14.32
C VAL A 33 -10.29 11.04 15.09
N GLU A 34 -10.53 12.33 15.35
CA GLU A 34 -11.72 12.83 16.06
C GLU A 34 -12.91 12.97 15.09
N GLU A 35 -14.07 13.41 15.60
CA GLU A 35 -15.34 13.53 14.90
C GLU A 35 -15.20 14.27 13.55
N GLY A 36 -15.68 13.64 12.47
CA GLY A 36 -15.63 14.19 11.11
C GLY A 36 -14.21 14.36 10.54
N GLY A 37 -13.17 14.02 11.32
CA GLY A 37 -11.78 14.11 10.89
C GLY A 37 -11.41 13.09 9.80
N THR A 38 -10.40 13.38 9.00
CA THR A 38 -9.92 12.49 7.94
C THR A 38 -8.40 12.38 7.99
N ILE A 39 -7.89 11.15 8.06
CA ILE A 39 -6.47 10.83 7.86
C ILE A 39 -6.26 10.15 6.52
N GLU A 40 -5.33 10.66 5.72
CA GLU A 40 -4.89 10.04 4.48
C GLU A 40 -3.42 9.63 4.61
N TRP A 41 -3.14 8.36 4.43
CA TRP A 41 -1.79 7.82 4.36
C TRP A 41 -1.44 7.53 2.91
N VAL A 42 -0.31 8.04 2.44
CA VAL A 42 0.24 7.67 1.13
C VAL A 42 1.66 7.17 1.33
N SER A 43 1.95 5.93 0.95
CA SER A 43 3.21 5.28 1.28
C SER A 43 3.82 4.56 0.08
N GLY A 44 5.09 4.85 -0.23
CA GLY A 44 5.93 4.06 -1.12
C GLY A 44 7.07 3.41 -0.34
N SER A 45 7.27 2.11 -0.50
CA SER A 45 8.33 1.33 0.14
C SER A 45 9.16 0.62 -0.92
N PHE A 46 10.43 1.01 -1.05
CA PHE A 46 11.34 0.53 -2.08
C PHE A 46 12.65 -0.08 -1.52
N GLY A 47 13.23 0.56 -0.56
CA GLY A 47 14.51 0.13 0.02
C GLY A 47 14.35 -0.88 1.16
N SER A 48 15.41 -1.03 1.94
CA SER A 48 15.60 -1.94 3.07
C SER A 48 15.83 -3.40 2.69
N HIS A 49 16.55 -4.13 3.53
CA HIS A 49 16.59 -5.58 3.51
C HIS A 49 15.28 -6.16 4.07
N VAL A 50 14.85 -5.63 5.21
CA VAL A 50 13.59 -5.99 5.88
C VAL A 50 12.86 -4.73 6.28
N SER A 51 11.56 -4.64 5.97
CA SER A 51 10.68 -3.59 6.46
C SER A 51 9.43 -4.18 7.12
N TYR A 52 9.05 -3.63 8.29
CA TYR A 52 7.74 -3.84 8.91
C TYR A 52 7.05 -2.50 9.11
N LEU A 53 6.04 -2.24 8.29
CA LEU A 53 5.36 -0.94 8.19
C LEU A 53 3.84 -1.11 8.23
N TYR A 54 3.24 -0.84 9.39
CA TYR A 54 1.79 -0.96 9.59
C TYR A 54 1.22 0.31 10.22
N PRO A 55 1.00 1.38 9.44
CA PRO A 55 0.31 2.55 9.96
C PRO A 55 -1.03 2.16 10.59
N MET A 56 -1.26 2.60 11.80
CA MET A 56 -2.48 2.32 12.57
C MET A 56 -3.32 3.58 12.69
N SER A 57 -4.60 3.49 12.37
CA SER A 57 -5.56 4.57 12.59
C SER A 57 -6.66 4.14 13.56
N ILE A 58 -6.92 4.99 14.56
CA ILE A 58 -8.04 4.85 15.48
C ILE A 58 -9.08 5.89 15.09
N LEU A 59 -10.19 5.44 14.49
CA LEU A 59 -11.33 6.27 14.14
C LEU A 59 -12.21 6.43 15.36
N LYS A 60 -11.81 7.38 16.22
CA LYS A 60 -12.38 7.58 17.56
C LYS A 60 -13.68 8.35 17.52
N GLY A 61 -13.74 9.42 16.73
CA GLY A 61 -14.93 10.23 16.59
C GLY A 61 -15.93 9.67 15.59
N ASP A 62 -17.20 10.03 15.76
CA ASP A 62 -18.25 9.72 14.78
C ASP A 62 -17.91 10.34 13.43
N ASP A 63 -18.31 9.68 12.31
CA ASP A 63 -18.09 10.13 10.94
C ASP A 63 -16.61 10.32 10.55
N SER A 64 -15.66 9.87 11.39
CA SER A 64 -14.22 9.95 11.06
C SER A 64 -13.82 8.97 9.96
N ARG A 65 -12.76 9.32 9.22
CA ARG A 65 -12.37 8.60 8.00
C ARG A 65 -10.88 8.32 7.96
N MET A 66 -10.54 7.19 7.32
CA MET A 66 -9.16 6.83 7.02
C MET A 66 -9.06 6.34 5.58
N GLU A 67 -8.08 6.86 4.84
CA GLU A 67 -7.69 6.37 3.54
C GLU A 67 -6.20 5.98 3.58
N PHE A 68 -5.89 4.82 3.03
CA PHE A 68 -4.52 4.35 2.89
C PHE A 68 -4.28 3.95 1.43
N THR A 69 -3.31 4.60 0.79
CA THR A 69 -2.84 4.25 -0.53
C THR A 69 -1.35 3.90 -0.44
N GLY A 70 -0.98 2.69 -0.84
CA GLY A 70 0.38 2.19 -0.69
C GLY A 70 0.91 1.45 -1.90
N ILE A 71 2.22 1.58 -2.14
CA ILE A 71 2.96 0.74 -3.07
C ILE A 71 4.22 0.20 -2.42
N THR A 72 4.51 -1.07 -2.69
CA THR A 72 5.72 -1.75 -2.23
C THR A 72 6.41 -2.39 -3.43
N PHE A 73 7.71 -2.19 -3.54
CA PHE A 73 8.54 -2.86 -4.55
C PHE A 73 9.65 -3.64 -3.85
N ALA A 74 9.58 -4.97 -3.90
CA ALA A 74 10.55 -5.88 -3.30
C ALA A 74 11.41 -6.52 -4.39
N GLY A 75 12.69 -6.19 -4.41
CA GLY A 75 13.71 -6.76 -5.28
C GLY A 75 14.53 -7.86 -4.59
N GLU A 76 15.63 -8.25 -5.21
CA GLU A 76 16.55 -9.28 -4.70
C GLU A 76 16.96 -9.04 -3.24
N GLY A 77 16.85 -10.08 -2.42
CA GLY A 77 17.22 -10.07 -1.00
C GLY A 77 16.30 -9.25 -0.09
N GLN A 78 15.23 -8.67 -0.59
CA GLN A 78 14.31 -7.85 0.21
C GLN A 78 13.11 -8.66 0.71
N ASN A 79 12.71 -8.39 1.95
CA ASN A 79 11.49 -8.89 2.57
C ASN A 79 10.71 -7.70 3.16
N LEU A 80 9.71 -7.22 2.41
CA LEU A 80 8.95 -6.03 2.74
C LEU A 80 7.54 -6.43 3.18
N ASP A 81 7.30 -6.40 4.48
CA ASP A 81 6.01 -6.70 5.09
C ASP A 81 5.32 -5.38 5.47
N THR A 82 4.34 -5.00 4.67
CA THR A 82 3.67 -3.71 4.77
C THR A 82 2.16 -3.90 4.91
N GLY A 83 1.46 -2.85 5.30
CA GLY A 83 0.02 -2.93 5.40
C GLY A 83 -0.61 -1.78 6.16
N ALA A 84 -1.83 -1.99 6.65
CA ALA A 84 -2.54 -0.99 7.42
C ALA A 84 -3.40 -1.63 8.50
N LYS A 85 -3.47 -0.96 9.65
CA LYS A 85 -4.39 -1.32 10.74
C LYS A 85 -5.38 -0.19 10.98
N VAL A 86 -6.66 -0.53 11.06
CA VAL A 86 -7.70 0.43 11.40
C VAL A 86 -8.60 -0.11 12.51
N VAL A 87 -8.91 0.75 13.47
CA VAL A 87 -9.82 0.48 14.59
C VAL A 87 -10.95 1.49 14.57
N HIS A 88 -12.16 1.02 14.31
CA HIS A 88 -13.38 1.83 14.32
C HIS A 88 -14.00 1.79 15.72
N THR A 89 -14.04 2.92 16.40
CA THR A 89 -14.69 3.08 17.69
C THR A 89 -15.84 4.09 17.66
N GLY A 90 -15.81 5.07 16.77
CA GLY A 90 -16.92 5.97 16.47
C GLY A 90 -17.97 5.34 15.57
N LYS A 91 -19.15 5.93 15.51
CA LYS A 91 -20.25 5.51 14.61
C LYS A 91 -20.07 6.08 13.21
N ARG A 92 -20.60 5.39 12.18
CA ARG A 92 -20.58 5.82 10.77
C ARG A 92 -19.19 6.16 10.25
N THR A 93 -18.18 5.53 10.85
CA THR A 93 -16.79 5.71 10.43
C THR A 93 -16.50 4.94 9.14
N SER A 94 -15.54 5.41 8.37
CA SER A 94 -15.17 4.74 7.12
C SER A 94 -13.67 4.57 6.96
N SER A 95 -13.28 3.42 6.43
CA SER A 95 -11.88 3.18 6.05
C SER A 95 -11.79 2.58 4.65
N TYR A 96 -10.81 3.04 3.90
CA TYR A 96 -10.45 2.52 2.60
C TYR A 96 -8.95 2.25 2.54
N VAL A 97 -8.59 1.03 2.21
CA VAL A 97 -7.19 0.61 2.04
C VAL A 97 -7.01 0.12 0.61
N ASN A 98 -6.12 0.78 -0.13
CA ASN A 98 -5.75 0.39 -1.48
C ASN A 98 -4.23 0.21 -1.55
N THR A 99 -3.78 -1.00 -1.86
CA THR A 99 -2.35 -1.30 -1.90
C THR A 99 -1.97 -2.05 -3.16
N LYS A 100 -0.79 -1.72 -3.64
CA LYS A 100 -0.14 -2.42 -4.74
C LYS A 100 1.23 -2.91 -4.31
N SER A 101 1.58 -4.12 -4.69
CA SER A 101 2.93 -4.66 -4.47
C SER A 101 3.51 -5.23 -5.75
N ILE A 102 4.80 -5.04 -5.91
CA ILE A 102 5.59 -5.57 -7.02
C ILE A 102 6.72 -6.38 -6.41
N SER A 103 6.95 -7.57 -6.94
CA SER A 103 8.06 -8.42 -6.50
C SER A 103 8.86 -8.88 -7.70
N LYS A 104 10.20 -8.79 -7.59
CA LYS A 104 11.17 -9.07 -8.67
C LYS A 104 12.42 -9.74 -8.09
N ASP A 105 13.06 -10.61 -8.89
CA ASP A 105 14.36 -11.24 -8.59
C ASP A 105 14.39 -11.96 -7.23
N GLY A 106 13.31 -12.68 -6.90
CA GLY A 106 13.16 -13.40 -5.64
C GLY A 106 12.78 -12.53 -4.44
N GLY A 107 12.45 -11.27 -4.64
CA GLY A 107 11.93 -10.39 -3.59
C GLY A 107 10.62 -10.90 -3.00
N ILE A 108 10.42 -10.63 -1.71
CA ILE A 108 9.22 -11.04 -0.97
C ILE A 108 8.46 -9.79 -0.54
N SER A 109 7.21 -9.68 -0.99
CA SER A 109 6.27 -8.69 -0.50
C SER A 109 5.15 -9.36 0.29
N THR A 110 4.87 -8.86 1.50
CA THR A 110 3.73 -9.31 2.30
C THR A 110 2.84 -8.12 2.59
N PHE A 111 1.55 -8.24 2.28
CA PHE A 111 0.55 -7.26 2.70
C PHE A 111 -0.27 -7.79 3.87
N ARG A 112 -0.27 -7.03 5.00
CA ARG A 112 -1.11 -7.35 6.15
C ARG A 112 -2.12 -6.24 6.40
N SER A 113 -3.39 -6.59 6.40
CA SER A 113 -4.45 -5.67 6.82
C SER A 113 -5.11 -6.14 8.11
N SER A 114 -5.45 -5.19 8.97
CA SER A 114 -6.24 -5.47 10.18
C SER A 114 -7.35 -4.44 10.31
N VAL A 115 -8.59 -4.89 10.18
CA VAL A 115 -9.78 -4.06 10.37
C VAL A 115 -10.50 -4.53 11.63
N GLN A 116 -10.68 -3.63 12.60
CA GLN A 116 -11.42 -3.89 13.82
C GLN A 116 -12.61 -2.91 13.91
N ILE A 117 -13.83 -3.42 13.99
CA ILE A 117 -15.03 -2.60 14.16
C ILE A 117 -15.67 -2.94 15.51
N GLY A 118 -15.63 -1.98 16.45
CA GLY A 118 -16.15 -2.14 17.81
C GLY A 118 -17.68 -2.29 17.85
N LYS A 119 -18.22 -2.78 18.97
CA LYS A 119 -19.67 -2.98 19.17
C LYS A 119 -20.48 -1.69 19.01
N GLN A 120 -19.90 -0.55 19.41
CA GLN A 120 -20.55 0.77 19.35
C GLN A 120 -20.43 1.46 17.98
N ALA A 121 -19.57 0.96 17.08
CA ALA A 121 -19.28 1.57 15.79
C ALA A 121 -20.32 1.19 14.71
N SER A 122 -21.61 1.42 15.00
CA SER A 122 -22.69 1.14 14.06
C SER A 122 -22.63 2.03 12.82
N GLY A 123 -23.10 1.53 11.67
CA GLY A 123 -23.09 2.23 10.39
C GLY A 123 -21.69 2.37 9.76
N SER A 124 -20.67 1.71 10.31
CA SER A 124 -19.31 1.82 9.81
C SER A 124 -19.08 1.01 8.53
N LYS A 125 -18.14 1.49 7.71
CA LYS A 125 -17.78 0.87 6.44
C LYS A 125 -16.27 0.67 6.37
N ALA A 126 -15.85 -0.49 5.86
CA ALA A 126 -14.43 -0.76 5.60
C ALA A 126 -14.25 -1.48 4.27
N SER A 127 -13.32 -1.03 3.47
CA SER A 127 -12.94 -1.70 2.22
C SER A 127 -11.43 -1.85 2.16
N VAL A 128 -10.98 -3.05 1.82
CA VAL A 128 -9.57 -3.36 1.62
C VAL A 128 -9.39 -3.94 0.23
N SER A 129 -8.59 -3.31 -0.58
CA SER A 129 -8.18 -3.79 -1.90
C SER A 129 -6.67 -3.94 -1.94
N CYS A 130 -6.19 -5.13 -2.31
CA CYS A 130 -4.77 -5.34 -2.53
C CYS A 130 -4.53 -6.00 -3.89
N GLN A 131 -3.54 -5.48 -4.60
CA GLN A 131 -3.12 -6.01 -5.89
C GLN A 131 -1.63 -6.30 -5.86
N SER A 132 -1.23 -7.47 -6.33
CA SER A 132 0.16 -7.89 -6.34
C SER A 132 0.57 -8.34 -7.74
N LEU A 133 1.73 -7.86 -8.18
CA LEU A 133 2.32 -8.18 -9.47
C LEU A 133 3.70 -8.80 -9.26
N MET A 134 3.87 -10.06 -9.62
CA MET A 134 5.17 -10.74 -9.64
C MET A 134 5.76 -10.66 -11.05
N LEU A 135 7.04 -10.31 -11.15
CA LEU A 135 7.71 -10.13 -12.44
C LEU A 135 8.45 -11.41 -12.90
N ASP A 136 8.54 -12.42 -12.04
CA ASP A 136 9.23 -13.69 -12.28
C ASP A 136 8.60 -14.83 -11.46
N ASP A 137 9.19 -16.04 -11.60
CA ASP A 137 8.69 -17.28 -10.98
C ASP A 137 9.26 -17.54 -9.58
N ILE A 138 10.31 -16.81 -9.17
CA ILE A 138 11.00 -17.00 -7.90
C ILE A 138 10.59 -15.98 -6.84
N SER A 139 9.97 -14.89 -7.26
CA SER A 139 9.44 -13.85 -6.38
C SER A 139 8.16 -14.31 -5.66
N ARG A 140 7.91 -13.72 -4.50
CA ARG A 140 6.77 -14.10 -3.65
C ARG A 140 5.94 -12.89 -3.25
N SER A 141 4.62 -13.08 -3.27
CA SER A 141 3.67 -12.12 -2.72
C SER A 141 2.64 -12.82 -1.83
N ASP A 142 2.53 -12.35 -0.59
CA ASP A 142 1.59 -12.87 0.40
C ASP A 142 0.57 -11.80 0.78
N THR A 143 -0.66 -12.24 1.07
CA THR A 143 -1.72 -11.38 1.60
C THR A 143 -2.31 -12.01 2.85
N VAL A 144 -2.30 -11.26 3.97
CA VAL A 144 -2.76 -11.72 5.28
C VAL A 144 -3.83 -10.76 5.81
N PRO A 145 -5.10 -10.94 5.44
CA PRO A 145 -6.19 -10.12 5.96
C PRO A 145 -6.63 -10.60 7.35
N ALA A 146 -6.93 -9.64 8.24
CA ALA A 146 -7.55 -9.88 9.54
C ALA A 146 -8.74 -8.95 9.73
N MET A 147 -9.91 -9.49 10.06
CA MET A 147 -11.13 -8.73 10.29
C MET A 147 -11.81 -9.16 11.59
N ASP A 148 -12.00 -8.22 12.52
CA ASP A 148 -12.71 -8.42 13.79
C ASP A 148 -13.92 -7.47 13.83
N ILE A 149 -15.08 -7.97 13.41
CA ILE A 149 -16.31 -7.18 13.25
C ILE A 149 -17.28 -7.55 14.37
N ARG A 150 -17.48 -6.64 15.32
CA ARG A 150 -18.27 -6.88 16.53
C ARG A 150 -19.65 -6.21 16.52
N THR A 151 -20.06 -5.60 15.42
CA THR A 151 -21.41 -5.06 15.20
C THR A 151 -22.06 -5.72 13.99
N ARG A 152 -23.41 -5.80 14.01
CA ARG A 152 -24.16 -6.32 12.84
C ARG A 152 -24.44 -5.23 11.80
N ASP A 153 -24.32 -3.97 12.20
CA ASP A 153 -24.55 -2.80 11.36
C ASP A 153 -23.20 -2.25 10.86
N ALA A 154 -22.54 -3.05 10.01
CA ALA A 154 -21.32 -2.65 9.32
C ALA A 154 -21.30 -3.24 7.90
N ASN A 155 -20.66 -2.52 6.97
CA ASN A 155 -20.42 -2.98 5.62
C ASN A 155 -18.91 -3.14 5.42
N VAL A 156 -18.47 -4.38 5.19
CA VAL A 156 -17.03 -4.69 5.08
C VAL A 156 -16.76 -5.52 3.84
N GLY A 157 -15.78 -5.09 3.06
CA GLY A 157 -15.31 -5.79 1.86
C GLY A 157 -13.80 -5.99 1.86
N HIS A 158 -13.34 -7.11 1.30
CA HIS A 158 -11.93 -7.36 1.02
C HIS A 158 -11.80 -7.98 -0.37
N GLU A 159 -10.93 -7.40 -1.18
CA GLU A 159 -10.57 -7.91 -2.50
C GLU A 159 -9.05 -8.06 -2.60
N ALA A 160 -8.59 -9.23 -3.07
CA ALA A 160 -7.19 -9.49 -3.34
C ALA A 160 -7.02 -9.99 -4.78
N LYS A 161 -6.10 -9.37 -5.52
CA LYS A 161 -5.70 -9.80 -6.86
C LYS A 161 -4.19 -10.04 -6.87
N ILE A 162 -3.79 -11.27 -7.08
CA ILE A 162 -2.38 -11.64 -7.16
C ILE A 162 -2.15 -12.26 -8.54
N GLY A 163 -1.20 -11.73 -9.27
CA GLY A 163 -0.89 -12.20 -10.61
C GLY A 163 0.58 -12.02 -10.99
N ARG A 164 0.92 -12.59 -12.12
CA ARG A 164 2.21 -12.37 -12.77
C ARG A 164 2.07 -11.39 -13.91
N ILE A 165 3.19 -10.82 -14.31
CA ILE A 165 3.22 -10.01 -15.52
C ILE A 165 2.78 -10.86 -16.71
N SER A 166 1.91 -10.31 -17.56
CA SER A 166 1.39 -11.02 -18.71
C SER A 166 2.43 -11.06 -19.84
N ASP A 167 2.89 -12.26 -20.19
CA ASP A 167 3.79 -12.46 -21.31
C ASP A 167 3.14 -12.05 -22.65
N GLU A 168 1.81 -12.19 -22.77
CA GLU A 168 1.07 -11.71 -23.94
C GLU A 168 1.11 -10.19 -24.05
N ALA A 169 0.97 -9.47 -22.93
CA ALA A 169 1.06 -8.00 -22.92
C ALA A 169 2.49 -7.54 -23.24
N VAL A 170 3.51 -8.21 -22.72
CA VAL A 170 4.92 -7.94 -23.05
C VAL A 170 5.15 -8.18 -24.54
N PHE A 171 4.74 -9.34 -25.07
CA PHE A 171 4.88 -9.68 -26.48
C PHE A 171 4.17 -8.68 -27.40
N TYR A 172 2.96 -8.22 -27.02
CA TYR A 172 2.24 -7.22 -27.77
C TYR A 172 3.02 -5.92 -27.90
N LEU A 173 3.62 -5.43 -26.81
CA LEU A 173 4.45 -4.22 -26.85
C LEU A 173 5.72 -4.43 -27.66
N MET A 174 6.37 -5.59 -27.53
CA MET A 174 7.53 -5.95 -28.34
C MET A 174 7.20 -6.00 -29.85
N SER A 175 6.05 -6.48 -30.23
CA SER A 175 5.59 -6.48 -31.63
C SER A 175 5.40 -5.08 -32.21
N ARG A 176 5.37 -4.05 -31.38
CA ARG A 176 5.34 -2.63 -31.73
C ARG A 176 6.73 -1.97 -31.74
N GLY A 177 7.79 -2.75 -31.58
CA GLY A 177 9.19 -2.28 -31.61
C GLY A 177 9.73 -1.79 -30.28
N ILE A 178 9.01 -2.05 -29.15
CA ILE A 178 9.49 -1.74 -27.81
C ILE A 178 10.39 -2.89 -27.34
N SER A 179 11.50 -2.60 -26.68
CA SER A 179 12.35 -3.65 -26.09
C SER A 179 11.59 -4.40 -24.98
N GLU A 180 11.98 -5.65 -24.68
CA GLU A 180 11.33 -6.40 -23.60
C GLU A 180 11.46 -5.68 -22.26
N GLU A 181 12.62 -5.13 -21.97
CA GLU A 181 12.90 -4.36 -20.76
C GLU A 181 11.95 -3.15 -20.63
N ASP A 182 11.85 -2.35 -21.69
CA ASP A 182 10.96 -1.18 -21.70
C ASP A 182 9.47 -1.59 -21.64
N ALA A 183 9.09 -2.68 -22.30
CA ALA A 183 7.73 -3.21 -22.24
C ALA A 183 7.33 -3.60 -20.82
N ARG A 184 8.19 -4.32 -20.12
CA ARG A 184 7.98 -4.68 -18.70
C ARG A 184 7.93 -3.43 -17.82
N ALA A 185 8.84 -2.47 -18.01
CA ALA A 185 8.85 -1.21 -17.27
C ALA A 185 7.56 -0.39 -17.49
N MET A 186 7.05 -0.35 -18.71
CA MET A 186 5.78 0.32 -19.04
C MET A 186 4.58 -0.33 -18.31
N ILE A 187 4.50 -1.67 -18.28
CA ILE A 187 3.43 -2.39 -17.59
C ILE A 187 3.49 -2.10 -16.08
N VAL A 188 4.68 -2.14 -15.49
CA VAL A 188 4.89 -1.86 -14.07
C VAL A 188 4.54 -0.41 -13.73
N SER A 189 4.96 0.55 -14.55
CA SER A 189 4.60 1.96 -14.37
C SER A 189 3.09 2.18 -14.46
N GLY A 190 2.42 1.53 -15.41
CA GLY A 190 0.97 1.56 -15.53
C GLY A 190 0.27 0.93 -14.31
N PHE A 191 0.83 -0.15 -13.77
CA PHE A 191 0.32 -0.76 -12.52
C PHE A 191 0.45 0.19 -11.33
N ALA A 192 1.51 0.98 -11.24
CA ALA A 192 1.78 1.91 -10.14
C ALA A 192 1.06 3.27 -10.28
N ASP A 193 0.49 3.60 -11.44
CA ASP A 193 0.01 4.93 -11.81
C ASP A 193 -1.04 5.51 -10.83
N ASP A 194 -1.97 4.70 -10.34
CA ASP A 194 -2.99 5.15 -9.39
C ASP A 194 -2.37 5.68 -8.08
N VAL A 195 -1.29 5.02 -7.59
CA VAL A 195 -0.59 5.46 -6.38
C VAL A 195 0.20 6.74 -6.67
N SER A 196 0.83 6.82 -7.84
CA SER A 196 1.58 8.00 -8.27
C SER A 196 0.71 9.26 -8.28
N LYS A 197 -0.52 9.16 -8.74
CA LYS A 197 -1.49 10.28 -8.82
C LYS A 197 -1.92 10.82 -7.46
N GLU A 198 -1.80 10.02 -6.40
CA GLU A 198 -2.13 10.45 -5.04
C GLU A 198 -0.98 11.21 -4.35
N LEU A 199 0.23 11.13 -4.88
CA LEU A 199 1.41 11.78 -4.33
C LEU A 199 1.53 13.25 -4.78
N PRO A 200 2.11 14.14 -3.95
CA PRO A 200 2.63 15.41 -4.45
C PRO A 200 3.61 15.20 -5.60
N LEU A 201 3.69 16.18 -6.51
CA LEU A 201 4.44 16.04 -7.78
C LEU A 201 5.89 15.56 -7.56
N GLU A 202 6.58 16.12 -6.60
CA GLU A 202 7.97 15.79 -6.29
C GLU A 202 8.12 14.31 -5.86
N TYR A 203 7.20 13.83 -5.03
CA TYR A 203 7.18 12.43 -4.59
C TYR A 203 6.76 11.48 -5.72
N ALA A 204 5.84 11.90 -6.57
CA ALA A 204 5.43 11.11 -7.74
C ALA A 204 6.59 10.93 -8.72
N VAL A 205 7.35 11.98 -8.98
CA VAL A 205 8.56 11.92 -9.82
C VAL A 205 9.59 10.98 -9.22
N GLU A 206 9.87 11.12 -7.91
CA GLU A 206 10.82 10.26 -7.21
C GLU A 206 10.38 8.79 -7.25
N MET A 207 9.11 8.51 -6.95
CA MET A 207 8.57 7.15 -7.01
C MET A 207 8.72 6.52 -8.39
N ASN A 208 8.40 7.27 -9.45
CA ASN A 208 8.54 6.78 -10.82
C ASN A 208 10.01 6.53 -11.17
N ASN A 209 10.94 7.39 -10.74
CA ASN A 209 12.37 7.18 -10.91
C ASN A 209 12.84 5.91 -10.20
N LEU A 210 12.40 5.67 -8.95
CA LEU A 210 12.73 4.47 -8.19
C LEU A 210 12.21 3.20 -8.89
N ILE A 211 10.97 3.21 -9.39
CA ILE A 211 10.44 2.10 -10.18
C ILE A 211 11.30 1.83 -11.42
N GLN A 212 11.69 2.87 -12.15
CA GLN A 212 12.54 2.71 -13.33
C GLN A 212 13.92 2.15 -12.97
N LEU A 213 14.52 2.59 -11.87
CA LEU A 213 15.81 2.09 -11.40
C LEU A 213 15.73 0.60 -10.99
N GLU A 214 14.70 0.23 -10.23
CA GLU A 214 14.48 -1.17 -9.85
C GLU A 214 14.19 -2.07 -11.07
N MET A 215 13.50 -1.56 -12.09
CA MET A 215 13.23 -2.31 -13.31
C MET A 215 14.49 -2.56 -14.14
N LYS A 216 15.43 -1.61 -14.22
CA LYS A 216 16.68 -1.72 -14.97
C LYS A 216 17.76 -2.55 -14.27
N GLY A 217 17.48 -3.13 -13.11
CA GLY A 217 18.50 -3.86 -12.35
C GLY A 217 19.57 -2.90 -11.87
N SER A 218 19.20 -1.90 -11.09
CA SER A 218 20.09 -0.84 -10.68
C SER A 218 21.33 -1.37 -10.00
N ILE A 219 22.44 -0.94 -10.49
CA ILE A 219 23.75 -0.91 -9.89
C ILE A 219 23.62 -0.31 -8.49
N GLY A 220 23.57 -1.17 -7.46
CA GLY A 220 23.60 -0.76 -6.06
C GLY A 220 25.00 -0.46 -5.62
#